data_3e2eb8a0db0f8a35c7f11e792ee46716
#
_entry.id   3e2eb8a0db0f8a35c7f11e792ee46716
#
_cell.length_a   1.000
_cell.length_b   1.000
_cell.length_c   1.000
_cell.angle_alpha   90.00
_cell.angle_beta   90.00
_cell.angle_gamma   90.00
#
_symmetry.space_group_name_H-M   'P 1'
#
loop_
_entity.id
_entity.type
_entity.pdbx_description
1 polymer ?
#
loop_
_entity_poly.entity_id
_entity_poly.type
_entity_poly.pdbx_seq_one_letter_code
_entity_poly.pdbx_strand_id
1 'polypeptide(L)'
;MRRLIRFLARLLLVLILLALVLFGAGWWYFHPSFTETRGIVYTQRNGHDLTLNVVRPSHPNGIGILVMISGRWKSDPKKFQPWLASSFLRQGHTVIAVNHLSQPEATIQETVEDVHRAARFVRHHAKEYGIDPSRLGVFGGSSGGHLSLMLATRGGPGDPSAPDPVDRESSAVQAATVFFPVTDLLNLGPSTENLGDGGPPKSFRKSFGPKASDLNEWKLIGRDVSPIFHITQALPPVLIAHGDADTLVPLEQSTRFREKAAALGREVALTIRPGQKHGWPTMIWDAHLFAQWLTEHLK
;
A
#
# COMPACT_ATOMS: atom_id res chain seq x y z
N MET A 1 7.76 -38.33 44.09
CA MET A 1 6.80 -37.23 44.09
C MET A 1 7.47 -35.85 44.24
N ARG A 2 8.21 -35.52 45.29
CA ARG A 2 8.86 -34.19 45.51
C ARG A 2 9.87 -33.79 44.43
N ARG A 3 10.65 -34.72 43.83
CA ARG A 3 11.60 -34.42 42.73
C ARG A 3 10.88 -34.06 41.44
N LEU A 4 9.79 -34.74 41.12
CA LEU A 4 8.94 -34.45 39.93
C LEU A 4 8.28 -33.07 40.03
N ILE A 5 7.74 -32.72 41.21
CA ILE A 5 7.14 -31.41 41.48
C ILE A 5 8.18 -30.29 41.31
N ARG A 6 9.39 -30.46 41.83
CA ARG A 6 10.46 -29.48 41.65
C ARG A 6 10.90 -29.35 40.19
N PHE A 7 10.94 -30.44 39.45
CA PHE A 7 11.24 -30.41 38.00
C PHE A 7 10.17 -29.67 37.23
N LEU A 8 8.89 -29.98 37.46
CA LEU A 8 7.75 -29.29 36.81
C LEU A 8 7.70 -27.80 37.14
N ALA A 9 7.97 -27.44 38.41
CA ALA A 9 8.03 -26.05 38.85
C ALA A 9 9.17 -25.27 38.15
N ARG A 10 10.36 -25.90 38.01
CA ARG A 10 11.46 -25.28 37.25
C ARG A 10 11.15 -25.13 35.75
N LEU A 11 10.56 -26.17 35.16
CA LEU A 11 10.14 -26.12 33.76
C LEU A 11 9.11 -25.00 33.52
N LEU A 12 8.11 -24.89 34.41
CA LEU A 12 7.12 -23.82 34.32
C LEU A 12 7.76 -22.42 34.46
N LEU A 13 8.69 -22.27 35.41
CA LEU A 13 9.43 -21.02 35.57
C LEU A 13 10.20 -20.64 34.29
N VAL A 14 10.90 -21.60 33.68
CA VAL A 14 11.64 -21.37 32.43
C VAL A 14 10.68 -20.96 31.28
N LEU A 15 9.52 -21.63 31.16
CA LEU A 15 8.51 -21.28 30.15
C LEU A 15 7.93 -19.87 30.38
N ILE A 16 7.68 -19.50 31.65
CA ILE A 16 7.21 -18.14 31.99
C ILE A 16 8.28 -17.10 31.62
N LEU A 17 9.54 -17.34 31.97
CA LEU A 17 10.63 -16.43 31.64
C LEU A 17 10.80 -16.29 30.12
N LEU A 18 10.73 -17.40 29.38
CA LEU A 18 10.77 -17.38 27.92
C LEU A 18 9.60 -16.58 27.35
N ALA A 19 8.39 -16.79 27.86
CA ALA A 19 7.21 -16.05 27.43
C ALA A 19 7.36 -14.54 27.70
N LEU A 20 7.90 -14.14 28.85
CA LEU A 20 8.17 -12.74 29.20
C LEU A 20 9.22 -12.12 28.26
N VAL A 21 10.29 -12.85 27.93
CA VAL A 21 11.32 -12.38 26.99
C VAL A 21 10.73 -12.21 25.59
N LEU A 22 9.95 -13.18 25.10
CA LEU A 22 9.29 -13.09 23.79
C LEU A 22 8.27 -11.94 23.75
N PHE A 23 7.49 -11.76 24.81
CA PHE A 23 6.57 -10.64 24.94
C PHE A 23 7.32 -9.30 24.93
N GLY A 24 8.38 -9.18 25.73
CA GLY A 24 9.21 -7.97 25.78
C GLY A 24 9.86 -7.63 24.43
N ALA A 25 10.39 -8.65 23.73
CA ALA A 25 10.95 -8.49 22.40
C ALA A 25 9.88 -8.06 21.37
N GLY A 26 8.71 -8.69 21.40
CA GLY A 26 7.57 -8.31 20.56
C GLY A 26 7.10 -6.89 20.86
N TRP A 27 6.92 -6.58 22.13
CA TRP A 27 6.55 -5.22 22.55
C TRP A 27 7.56 -4.19 22.03
N TRP A 28 8.86 -4.41 22.28
CA TRP A 28 9.93 -3.54 21.78
C TRP A 28 9.88 -3.39 20.28
N TYR A 29 9.68 -4.48 19.51
CA TYR A 29 9.60 -4.44 18.06
C TYR A 29 8.44 -3.57 17.55
N PHE A 30 7.25 -3.70 18.14
CA PHE A 30 6.05 -2.98 17.71
C PHE A 30 5.93 -1.56 18.26
N HIS A 31 6.83 -1.14 19.17
CA HIS A 31 6.83 0.21 19.74
C HIS A 31 8.18 0.91 19.49
N PRO A 32 8.56 1.17 18.22
CA PRO A 32 9.73 1.99 17.94
C PRO A 32 9.48 3.44 18.39
N SER A 33 10.55 4.17 18.69
CA SER A 33 10.45 5.60 19.01
C SER A 33 10.24 6.41 17.74
N PHE A 34 9.22 7.26 17.74
CA PHE A 34 8.85 8.12 16.61
C PHE A 34 8.16 9.40 17.08
N THR A 35 8.03 10.37 16.18
CA THR A 35 7.10 11.51 16.28
C THR A 35 5.98 11.34 15.27
N GLU A 36 4.77 11.76 15.59
CA GLU A 36 3.61 11.69 14.69
C GLU A 36 2.94 13.05 14.56
N THR A 37 2.71 13.48 13.32
CA THR A 37 1.87 14.64 13.00
C THR A 37 0.66 14.12 12.23
N ARG A 38 -0.53 14.38 12.76
CA ARG A 38 -1.80 13.89 12.19
C ARG A 38 -2.59 14.99 11.52
N GLY A 39 -3.43 14.59 10.55
CA GLY A 39 -4.44 15.44 9.95
C GLY A 39 -3.88 16.56 9.08
N ILE A 40 -2.70 16.36 8.48
CA ILE A 40 -2.13 17.33 7.53
C ILE A 40 -2.99 17.30 6.27
N VAL A 41 -3.63 18.40 5.93
CA VAL A 41 -4.47 18.53 4.73
C VAL A 41 -3.57 18.68 3.51
N TYR A 42 -3.68 17.76 2.55
CA TYR A 42 -2.91 17.81 1.30
C TYR A 42 -3.73 18.29 0.10
N THR A 43 -5.06 18.20 0.19
CA THR A 43 -6.02 18.74 -0.79
C THR A 43 -7.44 18.68 -0.24
N GLN A 44 -8.40 19.18 -1.02
CA GLN A 44 -9.83 19.03 -0.76
C GLN A 44 -10.54 18.40 -1.96
N ARG A 45 -11.58 17.59 -1.69
CA ARG A 45 -12.46 17.02 -2.70
C ARG A 45 -13.89 17.01 -2.19
N ASN A 46 -14.83 17.50 -2.99
CA ASN A 46 -16.26 17.53 -2.66
C ASN A 46 -16.55 18.20 -1.29
N GLY A 47 -15.78 19.24 -0.92
CA GLY A 47 -15.90 19.95 0.37
C GLY A 47 -15.31 19.21 1.58
N HIS A 48 -14.62 18.08 1.38
CA HIS A 48 -13.93 17.33 2.42
C HIS A 48 -12.42 17.55 2.36
N ASP A 49 -11.80 17.74 3.52
CA ASP A 49 -10.35 17.74 3.66
C ASP A 49 -9.79 16.32 3.48
N LEU A 50 -8.87 16.17 2.54
CA LEU A 50 -8.11 14.93 2.39
C LEU A 50 -6.80 15.06 3.15
N THR A 51 -6.56 14.12 4.06
CA THR A 51 -5.48 14.24 5.04
C THR A 51 -4.46 13.12 4.93
N LEU A 52 -3.26 13.42 5.41
CA LEU A 52 -2.23 12.41 5.67
C LEU A 52 -1.68 12.57 7.09
N ASN A 53 -1.09 11.47 7.60
CA ASN A 53 -0.34 11.50 8.84
C ASN A 53 1.12 11.19 8.53
N VAL A 54 2.04 11.94 9.15
CA VAL A 54 3.48 11.71 9.04
C VAL A 54 3.98 11.09 10.33
N VAL A 55 4.57 9.89 10.23
CA VAL A 55 5.22 9.18 11.34
C VAL A 55 6.71 9.11 11.05
N ARG A 56 7.48 9.92 11.78
CA ARG A 56 8.92 10.05 11.59
C ARG A 56 9.65 9.29 12.69
N PRO A 57 10.51 8.30 12.36
CA PRO A 57 11.32 7.60 13.35
C PRO A 57 12.36 8.53 13.98
N SER A 58 12.87 8.18 15.16
CA SER A 58 13.89 8.96 15.86
C SER A 58 15.19 9.12 15.06
N HIS A 59 15.49 8.17 14.19
CA HIS A 59 16.66 8.15 13.30
C HIS A 59 16.20 7.93 11.86
N PRO A 60 15.71 8.99 11.15
CA PRO A 60 15.27 8.87 9.77
C PRO A 60 16.46 8.67 8.83
N ASN A 61 16.29 7.79 7.83
CA ASN A 61 17.31 7.48 6.83
C ASN A 61 17.11 8.23 5.50
N GLY A 62 16.16 9.17 5.45
CA GLY A 62 15.81 9.93 4.26
C GLY A 62 14.83 9.25 3.31
N ILE A 63 14.44 8.00 3.56
CA ILE A 63 13.43 7.31 2.75
C ILE A 63 12.03 7.66 3.24
N GLY A 64 11.15 8.05 2.32
CA GLY A 64 9.73 8.27 2.57
C GLY A 64 8.87 7.14 1.98
N ILE A 65 7.95 6.58 2.78
CA ILE A 65 7.03 5.53 2.32
C ILE A 65 5.60 6.03 2.43
N LEU A 66 4.95 6.21 1.27
CA LEU A 66 3.52 6.49 1.22
C LEU A 66 2.76 5.19 1.46
N VAL A 67 1.96 5.16 2.52
CA VAL A 67 1.11 4.01 2.88
C VAL A 67 -0.33 4.35 2.52
N MET A 68 -0.88 3.66 1.53
CA MET A 68 -2.25 3.88 1.07
C MET A 68 -3.25 3.24 2.04
N ILE A 69 -3.88 4.08 2.87
CA ILE A 69 -4.91 3.64 3.83
C ILE A 69 -6.22 3.43 3.09
N SER A 70 -6.40 2.23 2.56
CA SER A 70 -7.57 1.89 1.74
C SER A 70 -7.94 0.42 1.89
N GLY A 71 -9.20 0.16 2.20
CA GLY A 71 -9.82 -1.16 2.15
C GLY A 71 -11.14 -1.07 1.39
N ARG A 72 -11.31 -1.83 0.30
CA ARG A 72 -12.51 -1.73 -0.56
C ARG A 72 -12.72 -0.31 -1.12
N TRP A 73 -11.64 0.42 -1.40
CA TRP A 73 -11.62 1.86 -1.77
C TRP A 73 -12.37 2.75 -0.77
N LYS A 74 -12.31 2.38 0.52
CA LYS A 74 -12.72 3.23 1.65
C LYS A 74 -11.52 3.50 2.52
N SER A 75 -11.40 4.74 2.96
CA SER A 75 -10.32 5.20 3.83
C SER A 75 -10.89 5.73 5.15
N ASP A 76 -10.18 5.44 6.23
CA ASP A 76 -10.50 5.94 7.57
C ASP A 76 -9.20 6.27 8.29
N PRO A 77 -8.91 7.56 8.52
CA PRO A 77 -7.69 8.00 9.20
C PRO A 77 -7.48 7.36 10.58
N LYS A 78 -8.57 6.97 11.26
CA LYS A 78 -8.52 6.37 12.60
C LYS A 78 -8.04 4.91 12.59
N LYS A 79 -8.09 4.25 11.44
CA LYS A 79 -7.64 2.85 11.29
C LYS A 79 -6.14 2.69 11.20
N PHE A 80 -5.42 3.75 10.82
CA PHE A 80 -3.97 3.68 10.84
C PHE A 80 -3.45 3.80 12.28
N GLN A 81 -2.67 2.82 12.68
CA GLN A 81 -1.96 2.82 13.95
C GLN A 81 -0.46 2.69 13.67
N PRO A 82 0.40 3.53 14.25
CA PRO A 82 1.84 3.55 13.96
C PRO A 82 2.54 2.20 14.16
N TRP A 83 2.07 1.35 15.08
CA TRP A 83 2.64 0.02 15.29
C TRP A 83 2.50 -0.90 14.05
N LEU A 84 1.50 -0.67 13.18
CA LEU A 84 1.38 -1.38 11.90
C LEU A 84 2.53 -1.06 10.93
N ALA A 85 3.15 0.11 11.11
CA ALA A 85 4.30 0.56 10.32
C ALA A 85 5.65 0.28 10.97
N SER A 86 5.68 -0.49 12.08
CA SER A 86 6.91 -0.74 12.86
C SER A 86 8.06 -1.27 12.01
N SER A 87 7.79 -2.15 11.05
CA SER A 87 8.80 -2.68 10.14
C SER A 87 9.52 -1.57 9.35
N PHE A 88 8.78 -0.60 8.85
CA PHE A 88 9.33 0.55 8.11
C PHE A 88 10.06 1.51 9.05
N LEU A 89 9.45 1.85 10.20
CA LEU A 89 10.03 2.74 11.19
C LEU A 89 11.35 2.20 11.76
N ARG A 90 11.45 0.87 11.94
CA ARG A 90 12.69 0.18 12.39
C ARG A 90 13.81 0.25 11.36
N GLN A 91 13.48 0.36 10.09
CA GLN A 91 14.46 0.58 9.01
C GLN A 91 14.84 2.07 8.84
N GLY A 92 14.25 2.96 9.66
CA GLY A 92 14.50 4.41 9.57
C GLY A 92 13.64 5.12 8.52
N HIS A 93 12.64 4.48 7.96
CA HIS A 93 11.76 5.12 6.97
C HIS A 93 10.77 6.07 7.64
N THR A 94 10.59 7.27 7.09
CA THR A 94 9.45 8.13 7.42
C THR A 94 8.21 7.58 6.72
N VAL A 95 7.17 7.28 7.49
CA VAL A 95 5.92 6.70 6.98
C VAL A 95 4.87 7.79 6.84
N ILE A 96 4.25 7.87 5.67
CA ILE A 96 3.20 8.80 5.35
C ILE A 96 1.91 8.03 5.10
N ALA A 97 1.00 8.01 6.09
CA ALA A 97 -0.29 7.36 5.98
C ALA A 97 -1.25 8.25 5.19
N VAL A 98 -1.49 7.93 3.93
CA VAL A 98 -2.32 8.71 3.00
C VAL A 98 -3.76 8.24 3.09
N ASN A 99 -4.67 9.17 3.40
CA ASN A 99 -6.11 8.96 3.38
C ASN A 99 -6.71 9.58 2.12
N HIS A 100 -7.83 9.06 1.68
CA HIS A 100 -8.59 9.56 0.53
C HIS A 100 -10.09 9.61 0.84
N LEU A 101 -10.87 10.30 0.04
CA LEU A 101 -12.32 10.27 0.16
C LEU A 101 -12.83 8.87 -0.25
N SER A 102 -13.72 8.31 0.59
CA SER A 102 -14.23 6.95 0.41
C SER A 102 -15.25 6.88 -0.73
N GLN A 103 -15.20 5.77 -1.50
CA GLN A 103 -16.28 5.49 -2.44
C GLN A 103 -17.62 5.30 -1.68
N PRO A 104 -18.79 5.67 -2.24
CA PRO A 104 -19.01 6.29 -3.56
C PRO A 104 -18.99 7.83 -3.56
N GLU A 105 -18.60 8.50 -2.46
CA GLU A 105 -18.52 9.97 -2.37
C GLU A 105 -17.44 10.54 -3.30
N ALA A 106 -16.36 9.78 -3.54
CA ALA A 106 -15.45 9.94 -4.65
C ALA A 106 -15.47 8.69 -5.52
N THR A 107 -15.31 8.86 -6.83
CA THR A 107 -15.06 7.75 -7.74
C THR A 107 -13.64 7.22 -7.57
N ILE A 108 -13.38 6.00 -8.04
CA ILE A 108 -12.04 5.43 -7.99
C ILE A 108 -11.07 6.23 -8.86
N GLN A 109 -11.54 6.81 -9.99
CA GLN A 109 -10.76 7.69 -10.84
C GLN A 109 -10.28 8.93 -10.06
N GLU A 110 -11.19 9.59 -9.35
CA GLU A 110 -10.87 10.74 -8.49
C GLU A 110 -9.92 10.35 -7.35
N THR A 111 -10.13 9.17 -6.74
CA THR A 111 -9.22 8.66 -5.70
C THR A 111 -7.80 8.44 -6.25
N VAL A 112 -7.65 7.97 -7.50
CA VAL A 112 -6.35 7.85 -8.15
C VAL A 112 -5.68 9.22 -8.32
N GLU A 113 -6.42 10.24 -8.74
CA GLU A 113 -5.91 11.63 -8.82
C GLU A 113 -5.44 12.13 -7.45
N ASP A 114 -6.23 11.87 -6.39
CA ASP A 114 -5.91 12.30 -5.03
C ASP A 114 -4.60 11.69 -4.52
N VAL A 115 -4.34 10.41 -4.78
CA VAL A 115 -3.08 9.79 -4.34
C VAL A 115 -1.87 10.30 -5.12
N HIS A 116 -2.05 10.70 -6.39
CA HIS A 116 -1.00 11.42 -7.13
C HIS A 116 -0.73 12.80 -6.53
N ARG A 117 -1.79 13.52 -6.16
CA ARG A 117 -1.67 14.81 -5.48
C ARG A 117 -0.97 14.65 -4.12
N ALA A 118 -1.30 13.60 -3.33
CA ALA A 118 -0.63 13.31 -2.06
C ALA A 118 0.88 13.06 -2.26
N ALA A 119 1.27 12.32 -3.30
CA ALA A 119 2.69 12.11 -3.59
C ALA A 119 3.43 13.41 -3.95
N ARG A 120 2.82 14.30 -4.74
CA ARG A 120 3.35 15.64 -5.03
C ARG A 120 3.49 16.48 -3.76
N PHE A 121 2.46 16.48 -2.91
CA PHE A 121 2.46 17.20 -1.64
C PHE A 121 3.60 16.73 -0.73
N VAL A 122 3.76 15.41 -0.58
CA VAL A 122 4.86 14.84 0.22
C VAL A 122 6.23 15.22 -0.36
N ARG A 123 6.39 15.22 -1.68
CA ARG A 123 7.65 15.62 -2.32
C ARG A 123 7.96 17.10 -2.08
N HIS A 124 6.96 17.96 -2.20
CA HIS A 124 7.09 19.39 -1.93
C HIS A 124 7.55 19.68 -0.49
N HIS A 125 7.01 18.95 0.47
CA HIS A 125 7.32 19.06 1.89
C HIS A 125 8.37 18.07 2.41
N ALA A 126 9.08 17.36 1.52
CA ALA A 126 9.97 16.26 1.88
C ALA A 126 11.02 16.65 2.92
N LYS A 127 11.61 17.85 2.80
CA LYS A 127 12.60 18.37 3.75
C LYS A 127 12.04 18.51 5.17
N GLU A 128 10.80 18.95 5.32
CA GLU A 128 10.13 19.09 6.62
C GLU A 128 9.94 17.73 7.30
N TYR A 129 9.66 16.71 6.49
CA TYR A 129 9.43 15.33 6.96
C TYR A 129 10.72 14.52 7.13
N GLY A 130 11.90 15.12 6.83
CA GLY A 130 13.18 14.44 6.89
C GLY A 130 13.33 13.37 5.80
N ILE A 131 12.76 13.64 4.62
CA ILE A 131 12.74 12.76 3.45
C ILE A 131 13.61 13.40 2.35
N ASP A 132 14.36 12.56 1.64
CA ASP A 132 14.94 12.88 0.35
C ASP A 132 13.84 12.78 -0.73
N PRO A 133 13.49 13.86 -1.46
CA PRO A 133 12.43 13.83 -2.45
C PRO A 133 12.67 12.85 -3.61
N SER A 134 13.91 12.37 -3.81
CA SER A 134 14.26 11.36 -4.79
C SER A 134 14.12 9.92 -4.27
N ARG A 135 13.76 9.73 -2.99
CA ARG A 135 13.72 8.43 -2.30
C ARG A 135 12.34 8.14 -1.72
N LEU A 136 11.32 8.18 -2.58
CA LEU A 136 9.93 7.89 -2.21
C LEU A 136 9.53 6.50 -2.70
N GLY A 137 9.04 5.69 -1.77
CA GLY A 137 8.38 4.41 -2.04
C GLY A 137 6.89 4.47 -1.75
N VAL A 138 6.17 3.45 -2.20
CA VAL A 138 4.74 3.30 -1.90
C VAL A 138 4.43 1.88 -1.42
N PHE A 139 3.47 1.78 -0.49
CA PHE A 139 3.00 0.54 0.09
C PHE A 139 1.48 0.53 0.22
N GLY A 140 0.87 -0.64 -0.04
CA GLY A 140 -0.55 -0.85 0.19
C GLY A 140 -1.00 -2.29 0.01
N GLY A 141 -2.21 -2.60 0.48
CA GLY A 141 -2.82 -3.92 0.30
C GLY A 141 -4.20 -3.83 -0.35
N SER A 142 -4.60 -4.82 -1.16
CA SER A 142 -5.91 -4.88 -1.81
C SER A 142 -6.19 -3.61 -2.63
N SER A 143 -7.26 -2.87 -2.33
CA SER A 143 -7.52 -1.56 -2.95
C SER A 143 -6.41 -0.54 -2.66
N GLY A 144 -5.74 -0.59 -1.51
CA GLY A 144 -4.53 0.20 -1.25
C GLY A 144 -3.36 -0.22 -2.14
N GLY A 145 -3.22 -1.52 -2.40
CA GLY A 145 -2.27 -2.06 -3.38
C GLY A 145 -2.57 -1.60 -4.81
N HIS A 146 -3.86 -1.56 -5.19
CA HIS A 146 -4.31 -0.97 -6.45
C HIS A 146 -3.87 0.49 -6.57
N LEU A 147 -4.19 1.35 -5.58
CA LEU A 147 -3.80 2.76 -5.58
C LEU A 147 -2.28 2.95 -5.60
N SER A 148 -1.55 2.09 -4.89
CA SER A 148 -0.07 2.08 -4.92
C SER A 148 0.47 1.76 -6.31
N LEU A 149 -0.10 0.78 -7.01
CA LEU A 149 0.31 0.44 -8.37
C LEU A 149 -0.16 1.48 -9.40
N MET A 150 -1.33 2.13 -9.22
CA MET A 150 -1.72 3.28 -10.05
C MET A 150 -0.69 4.41 -9.93
N LEU A 151 -0.25 4.72 -8.71
CA LEU A 151 0.81 5.71 -8.49
C LEU A 151 2.14 5.28 -9.12
N ALA A 152 2.54 4.02 -8.98
CA ALA A 152 3.79 3.50 -9.55
C ALA A 152 3.80 3.46 -11.09
N THR A 153 2.65 3.17 -11.72
CA THR A 153 2.54 3.02 -13.18
C THR A 153 2.25 4.33 -13.90
N ARG A 154 1.60 5.31 -13.24
CA ARG A 154 1.20 6.60 -13.81
C ARG A 154 1.93 7.80 -13.20
N GLY A 155 2.80 7.57 -12.21
CA GLY A 155 3.62 8.63 -11.60
C GLY A 155 4.51 9.29 -12.64
N GLY A 156 4.60 10.61 -12.59
CA GLY A 156 5.36 11.38 -13.56
C GLY A 156 5.53 12.84 -13.15
N PRO A 157 6.14 13.66 -14.02
CA PRO A 157 6.38 15.07 -13.75
C PRO A 157 5.07 15.82 -13.47
N GLY A 158 5.16 16.88 -12.68
CA GLY A 158 4.07 17.84 -12.54
C GLY A 158 3.96 18.79 -13.72
N ASP A 159 2.99 19.69 -13.66
CA ASP A 159 2.86 20.78 -14.60
C ASP A 159 3.70 21.99 -14.12
N PRO A 160 4.80 22.36 -14.83
CA PRO A 160 5.65 23.48 -14.42
C PRO A 160 4.93 24.83 -14.39
N SER A 161 3.81 24.94 -15.12
CA SER A 161 2.97 26.15 -15.22
C SER A 161 1.85 26.19 -14.19
N ALA A 162 1.63 25.14 -13.41
CA ALA A 162 0.57 25.10 -12.42
C ALA A 162 0.66 26.26 -11.44
N PRO A 163 -0.45 26.93 -11.08
CA PRO A 163 -0.46 27.99 -10.07
C PRO A 163 0.00 27.48 -8.69
N ASP A 164 -0.47 26.29 -8.29
CA ASP A 164 -0.07 25.66 -7.03
C ASP A 164 1.32 25.01 -7.20
N PRO A 165 2.32 25.39 -6.37
CA PRO A 165 3.67 24.84 -6.45
C PRO A 165 3.71 23.32 -6.20
N VAL A 166 2.75 22.76 -5.45
CA VAL A 166 2.64 21.30 -5.25
C VAL A 166 2.34 20.57 -6.56
N ASP A 167 1.55 21.15 -7.46
CA ASP A 167 1.22 20.53 -8.76
C ASP A 167 2.38 20.58 -9.77
N ARG A 168 3.42 21.36 -9.48
CA ARG A 168 4.67 21.38 -10.27
C ARG A 168 5.58 20.20 -9.92
N GLU A 169 5.38 19.58 -8.73
CA GLU A 169 6.19 18.44 -8.27
C GLU A 169 5.85 17.15 -9.03
N SER A 170 6.81 16.26 -9.11
CA SER A 170 6.59 14.92 -9.66
C SER A 170 5.81 14.03 -8.67
N SER A 171 4.86 13.25 -9.19
CA SER A 171 4.18 12.20 -8.43
C SER A 171 4.87 10.82 -8.54
N ALA A 172 5.99 10.71 -9.27
CA ALA A 172 6.69 9.43 -9.45
C ALA A 172 7.21 8.89 -8.11
N VAL A 173 7.11 7.57 -7.93
CA VAL A 173 7.76 6.84 -6.84
C VAL A 173 8.87 5.96 -7.40
N GLN A 174 9.89 5.66 -6.60
CA GLN A 174 11.08 4.96 -7.04
C GLN A 174 11.04 3.46 -6.75
N ALA A 175 10.11 3.00 -5.90
CA ALA A 175 9.85 1.59 -5.64
C ALA A 175 8.43 1.40 -5.08
N ALA A 176 7.85 0.21 -5.29
CA ALA A 176 6.53 -0.13 -4.76
C ALA A 176 6.53 -1.53 -4.14
N THR A 177 5.86 -1.67 -2.99
CA THR A 177 5.58 -2.97 -2.38
C THR A 177 4.10 -3.10 -2.09
N VAL A 178 3.49 -4.22 -2.47
CA VAL A 178 2.03 -4.37 -2.36
C VAL A 178 1.61 -5.78 -1.96
N PHE A 179 0.53 -5.87 -1.19
CA PHE A 179 -0.17 -7.12 -0.92
C PHE A 179 -1.37 -7.28 -1.84
N PHE A 180 -1.50 -8.46 -2.47
CA PHE A 180 -2.66 -8.90 -3.25
C PHE A 180 -3.42 -7.76 -3.99
N PRO A 181 -2.73 -7.00 -4.87
CA PRO A 181 -3.29 -5.82 -5.52
C PRO A 181 -4.31 -6.20 -6.60
N VAL A 182 -5.35 -5.37 -6.78
CA VAL A 182 -6.15 -5.38 -7.99
C VAL A 182 -5.36 -4.69 -9.10
N THR A 183 -5.12 -5.37 -10.23
CA THR A 183 -4.30 -4.85 -11.32
C THR A 183 -5.05 -4.69 -12.64
N ASP A 184 -6.13 -5.45 -12.82
CA ASP A 184 -6.93 -5.50 -14.04
C ASP A 184 -8.41 -5.61 -13.70
N LEU A 185 -9.13 -4.50 -13.76
CA LEU A 185 -10.55 -4.41 -13.47
C LEU A 185 -11.44 -4.86 -14.65
N LEU A 186 -10.87 -4.98 -15.87
CA LEU A 186 -11.56 -5.52 -17.02
C LEU A 186 -11.48 -7.06 -17.11
N ASN A 187 -10.54 -7.66 -16.39
CA ASN A 187 -10.40 -9.11 -16.33
C ASN A 187 -10.22 -9.55 -14.87
N LEU A 188 -11.34 -9.75 -14.21
CA LEU A 188 -11.37 -10.18 -12.80
C LEU A 188 -11.06 -11.67 -12.64
N GLY A 189 -11.03 -12.47 -13.73
CA GLY A 189 -10.79 -13.90 -13.67
C GLY A 189 -11.81 -14.63 -12.80
N PRO A 190 -11.36 -15.61 -11.97
CA PRO A 190 -12.25 -16.39 -11.09
C PRO A 190 -12.64 -15.65 -9.80
N SER A 191 -12.52 -14.31 -9.75
CA SER A 191 -12.90 -13.51 -8.59
C SER A 191 -14.35 -13.70 -8.20
N THR A 192 -14.62 -13.75 -6.88
CA THR A 192 -16.00 -13.69 -6.34
C THR A 192 -16.72 -12.38 -6.66
N GLU A 193 -16.02 -11.34 -7.10
CA GLU A 193 -16.57 -10.09 -7.57
C GLU A 193 -16.95 -10.10 -9.06
N ASN A 194 -16.59 -11.15 -9.82
CA ASN A 194 -16.87 -11.29 -11.24
C ASN A 194 -18.26 -11.90 -11.46
N LEU A 195 -19.18 -11.14 -12.05
CA LEU A 195 -20.51 -11.66 -12.45
C LEU A 195 -20.51 -12.31 -13.83
N GLY A 196 -19.40 -12.25 -14.57
CA GLY A 196 -19.33 -12.75 -15.94
C GLY A 196 -20.08 -11.90 -16.97
N ASP A 197 -20.55 -10.72 -16.59
CA ASP A 197 -21.30 -9.79 -17.45
C ASP A 197 -20.42 -8.74 -18.15
N GLY A 198 -19.09 -8.80 -17.92
CA GLY A 198 -18.11 -7.84 -18.48
C GLY A 198 -18.16 -6.45 -17.86
N GLY A 199 -18.96 -6.25 -16.82
CA GLY A 199 -19.11 -4.99 -16.09
C GLY A 199 -18.15 -4.83 -14.92
N PRO A 200 -18.29 -3.74 -14.15
CA PRO A 200 -17.49 -3.49 -12.94
C PRO A 200 -17.68 -4.60 -11.88
N PRO A 201 -16.73 -4.74 -10.94
CA PRO A 201 -16.88 -5.68 -9.82
C PRO A 201 -18.21 -5.46 -9.10
N LYS A 202 -18.94 -6.54 -8.79
CA LYS A 202 -20.36 -6.51 -8.36
C LYS A 202 -20.62 -5.59 -7.17
N SER A 203 -19.71 -5.60 -6.19
CA SER A 203 -19.84 -4.82 -4.95
C SER A 203 -19.45 -3.34 -5.12
N PHE A 204 -18.85 -2.97 -6.27
CA PHE A 204 -18.23 -1.66 -6.48
C PHE A 204 -18.78 -0.92 -7.72
N ARG A 205 -19.87 -1.38 -8.33
CA ARG A 205 -20.42 -0.77 -9.57
C ARG A 205 -20.64 0.74 -9.46
N LYS A 206 -21.11 1.21 -8.28
CA LYS A 206 -21.34 2.65 -8.03
C LYS A 206 -20.06 3.45 -7.80
N SER A 207 -18.95 2.76 -7.51
CA SER A 207 -17.67 3.40 -7.14
C SER A 207 -16.91 3.97 -8.35
N PHE A 208 -17.36 3.66 -9.56
CA PHE A 208 -16.75 4.15 -10.81
C PHE A 208 -17.60 5.25 -11.49
N GLY A 209 -18.64 5.73 -10.80
CA GLY A 209 -19.56 6.74 -11.33
C GLY A 209 -20.67 6.15 -12.21
N PRO A 210 -21.67 6.98 -12.56
CA PRO A 210 -22.88 6.51 -13.26
C PRO A 210 -22.62 5.97 -14.66
N LYS A 211 -21.61 6.49 -15.36
CA LYS A 211 -21.23 6.04 -16.72
C LYS A 211 -20.76 4.59 -16.76
N ALA A 212 -20.23 4.07 -15.64
CA ALA A 212 -19.75 2.69 -15.57
C ALA A 212 -20.87 1.63 -15.68
N SER A 213 -22.14 2.03 -15.69
CA SER A 213 -23.27 1.14 -15.98
C SER A 213 -23.42 0.80 -17.48
N ASP A 214 -22.89 1.62 -18.37
CA ASP A 214 -22.73 1.33 -19.80
C ASP A 214 -21.44 0.53 -20.03
N LEU A 215 -21.52 -0.60 -20.72
CA LEU A 215 -20.37 -1.48 -20.93
C LEU A 215 -19.28 -0.88 -21.83
N ASN A 216 -19.63 0.04 -22.76
CA ASN A 216 -18.63 0.70 -23.59
C ASN A 216 -17.87 1.75 -22.78
N GLU A 217 -18.59 2.56 -22.00
CA GLU A 217 -17.99 3.50 -21.04
C GLU A 217 -17.15 2.77 -19.97
N TRP A 218 -17.66 1.63 -19.47
CA TRP A 218 -16.94 0.81 -18.53
C TRP A 218 -15.58 0.33 -19.05
N LYS A 219 -15.52 -0.10 -20.32
CA LYS A 219 -14.24 -0.53 -20.92
C LYS A 219 -13.19 0.59 -20.90
N LEU A 220 -13.61 1.84 -21.11
CA LEU A 220 -12.72 2.99 -21.04
C LEU A 220 -12.32 3.30 -19.61
N ILE A 221 -13.29 3.39 -18.70
CA ILE A 221 -13.07 3.64 -17.27
C ILE A 221 -12.21 2.53 -16.65
N GLY A 222 -12.60 1.28 -16.83
CA GLY A 222 -11.88 0.14 -16.26
C GLY A 222 -10.43 0.04 -16.75
N ARG A 223 -10.19 0.38 -18.03
CA ARG A 223 -8.85 0.48 -18.59
C ARG A 223 -8.04 1.61 -17.93
N ASP A 224 -8.64 2.78 -17.76
CA ASP A 224 -7.98 3.96 -17.18
C ASP A 224 -7.56 3.73 -15.72
N VAL A 225 -8.37 3.01 -14.93
CA VAL A 225 -8.07 2.72 -13.52
C VAL A 225 -7.49 1.32 -13.29
N SER A 226 -6.96 0.65 -14.29
CA SER A 226 -6.27 -0.64 -14.13
C SER A 226 -4.76 -0.49 -14.33
N PRO A 227 -3.95 -0.67 -13.28
CA PRO A 227 -2.49 -0.48 -13.35
C PRO A 227 -1.82 -1.27 -14.48
N ILE A 228 -2.32 -2.44 -14.81
CA ILE A 228 -1.74 -3.29 -15.86
C ILE A 228 -1.70 -2.60 -17.24
N PHE A 229 -2.62 -1.68 -17.55
CA PHE A 229 -2.64 -0.98 -18.83
C PHE A 229 -1.68 0.21 -18.89
N HIS A 230 -1.10 0.60 -17.76
CA HIS A 230 -0.18 1.74 -17.65
C HIS A 230 1.28 1.32 -17.43
N ILE A 231 1.58 0.02 -17.49
CA ILE A 231 2.95 -0.47 -17.43
C ILE A 231 3.73 0.02 -18.63
N THR A 232 4.82 0.74 -18.37
CA THR A 232 5.78 1.24 -19.35
C THR A 232 7.22 0.93 -18.91
N GLN A 233 8.21 1.31 -19.70
CA GLN A 233 9.63 1.23 -19.31
C GLN A 233 9.97 2.12 -18.10
N ALA A 234 9.09 3.05 -17.72
CA ALA A 234 9.27 3.90 -16.54
C ALA A 234 8.78 3.24 -15.23
N LEU A 235 8.18 2.03 -15.29
CA LEU A 235 7.75 1.32 -14.09
C LEU A 235 8.93 1.14 -13.14
N PRO A 236 8.86 1.62 -11.88
CA PRO A 236 9.88 1.34 -10.88
C PRO A 236 9.88 -0.15 -10.49
N PRO A 237 10.91 -0.64 -9.77
CA PRO A 237 10.88 -1.97 -9.17
C PRO A 237 9.65 -2.17 -8.28
N VAL A 238 9.03 -3.35 -8.38
CA VAL A 238 7.83 -3.71 -7.63
C VAL A 238 8.02 -5.05 -6.93
N LEU A 239 7.64 -5.15 -5.66
CA LEU A 239 7.54 -6.42 -4.94
C LEU A 239 6.08 -6.66 -4.54
N ILE A 240 5.55 -7.82 -4.93
CA ILE A 240 4.19 -8.24 -4.62
C ILE A 240 4.23 -9.48 -3.72
N ALA A 241 3.40 -9.53 -2.67
CA ALA A 241 3.10 -10.77 -1.95
C ALA A 241 1.61 -11.10 -2.12
N HIS A 242 1.30 -12.36 -2.47
CA HIS A 242 -0.06 -12.78 -2.79
C HIS A 242 -0.32 -14.22 -2.35
N GLY A 243 -1.49 -14.47 -1.76
CA GLY A 243 -1.94 -15.81 -1.42
C GLY A 243 -2.53 -16.53 -2.64
N ASP A 244 -2.18 -17.81 -2.85
CA ASP A 244 -2.66 -18.56 -4.01
C ASP A 244 -4.10 -19.12 -3.86
N ALA A 245 -4.67 -19.03 -2.66
CA ALA A 245 -6.07 -19.35 -2.37
C ALA A 245 -6.96 -18.11 -2.23
N ASP A 246 -6.50 -16.95 -2.74
CA ASP A 246 -7.27 -15.70 -2.72
C ASP A 246 -8.37 -15.75 -3.80
N THR A 247 -9.62 -15.83 -3.36
CA THR A 247 -10.81 -15.85 -4.23
C THR A 247 -11.42 -14.46 -4.43
N LEU A 248 -11.04 -13.47 -3.63
CA LEU A 248 -11.51 -12.09 -3.77
C LEU A 248 -10.72 -11.34 -4.85
N VAL A 249 -9.40 -11.38 -4.73
CA VAL A 249 -8.45 -10.89 -5.74
C VAL A 249 -7.57 -12.08 -6.15
N PRO A 250 -7.92 -12.81 -7.21
CA PRO A 250 -7.19 -14.02 -7.60
C PRO A 250 -5.71 -13.74 -7.93
N LEU A 251 -4.83 -14.72 -7.66
CA LEU A 251 -3.39 -14.63 -7.90
C LEU A 251 -3.04 -14.21 -9.34
N GLU A 252 -3.90 -14.53 -10.30
CA GLU A 252 -3.77 -14.15 -11.71
C GLU A 252 -3.65 -12.63 -11.91
N GLN A 253 -4.20 -11.84 -11.00
CA GLN A 253 -4.02 -10.38 -11.04
C GLN A 253 -2.54 -10.02 -10.95
N SER A 254 -1.80 -10.64 -10.03
CA SER A 254 -0.38 -10.40 -9.83
C SER A 254 0.50 -11.08 -10.89
N THR A 255 0.15 -12.29 -11.32
CA THR A 255 0.94 -13.01 -12.34
C THR A 255 0.89 -12.31 -13.69
N ARG A 256 -0.30 -11.88 -14.15
CA ARG A 256 -0.43 -11.10 -15.40
C ARG A 256 0.28 -9.77 -15.35
N PHE A 257 0.22 -9.07 -14.20
CA PHE A 257 0.96 -7.80 -14.02
C PHE A 257 2.46 -8.03 -14.15
N ARG A 258 3.01 -9.04 -13.46
CA ARG A 258 4.44 -9.41 -13.53
C ARG A 258 4.84 -9.80 -14.95
N GLU A 259 4.07 -10.64 -15.63
CA GLU A 259 4.36 -11.10 -17.01
C GLU A 259 4.42 -9.93 -17.99
N LYS A 260 3.46 -8.99 -17.87
CA LYS A 260 3.45 -7.80 -18.73
C LYS A 260 4.64 -6.87 -18.43
N ALA A 261 5.03 -6.70 -17.18
CA ALA A 261 6.21 -5.93 -16.80
C ALA A 261 7.50 -6.59 -17.33
N ALA A 262 7.63 -7.91 -17.18
CA ALA A 262 8.76 -8.68 -17.67
C ALA A 262 8.94 -8.57 -19.20
N ALA A 263 7.83 -8.55 -19.96
CA ALA A 263 7.86 -8.32 -21.41
C ALA A 263 8.45 -6.95 -21.81
N LEU A 264 8.49 -5.98 -20.88
CA LEU A 264 9.10 -4.66 -21.04
C LEU A 264 10.46 -4.55 -20.33
N GLY A 265 11.02 -5.68 -19.85
CA GLY A 265 12.28 -5.71 -19.12
C GLY A 265 12.20 -5.04 -17.73
N ARG A 266 11.00 -4.95 -17.12
CA ARG A 266 10.83 -4.32 -15.81
C ARG A 266 10.75 -5.35 -14.69
N GLU A 267 11.37 -5.04 -13.56
CA GLU A 267 11.46 -5.90 -12.40
C GLU A 267 10.15 -5.88 -11.61
N VAL A 268 9.47 -7.04 -11.54
CA VAL A 268 8.37 -7.29 -10.62
C VAL A 268 8.61 -8.61 -9.93
N ALA A 269 9.06 -8.56 -8.69
CA ALA A 269 9.19 -9.72 -7.83
C ALA A 269 7.81 -10.13 -7.28
N LEU A 270 7.50 -11.43 -7.31
CA LEU A 270 6.24 -11.98 -6.81
C LEU A 270 6.52 -13.09 -5.81
N THR A 271 6.15 -12.86 -4.55
CA THR A 271 6.17 -13.87 -3.49
C THR A 271 4.78 -14.49 -3.35
N ILE A 272 4.66 -15.76 -3.69
CA ILE A 272 3.42 -16.52 -3.53
C ILE A 272 3.39 -17.10 -2.12
N ARG A 273 2.24 -17.00 -1.43
CA ARG A 273 2.00 -17.58 -0.11
C ARG A 273 1.05 -18.77 -0.23
N PRO A 274 1.56 -20.02 -0.18
CA PRO A 274 0.77 -21.23 -0.42
C PRO A 274 -0.38 -21.38 0.60
N GLY A 275 -1.58 -21.69 0.09
CA GLY A 275 -2.80 -21.87 0.87
C GLY A 275 -3.38 -20.62 1.51
N GLN A 276 -2.76 -19.43 1.30
CA GLN A 276 -3.24 -18.19 1.89
C GLN A 276 -4.33 -17.53 1.04
N LYS A 277 -5.31 -16.94 1.74
CA LYS A 277 -6.44 -16.22 1.15
C LYS A 277 -6.11 -14.72 1.01
N HIS A 278 -7.15 -13.89 0.98
CA HIS A 278 -7.05 -12.41 0.96
C HIS A 278 -6.60 -11.87 2.33
N GLY A 279 -5.34 -12.13 2.66
CA GLY A 279 -4.71 -11.86 3.94
C GLY A 279 -4.36 -13.13 4.72
N TRP A 280 -3.32 -13.04 5.54
CA TRP A 280 -2.82 -14.15 6.38
C TRP A 280 -2.16 -13.64 7.66
N PRO A 281 -2.12 -14.46 8.73
CA PRO A 281 -1.62 -14.02 10.04
C PRO A 281 -0.16 -13.55 10.05
N THR A 282 0.68 -14.07 9.15
CA THR A 282 2.12 -13.77 9.10
C THR A 282 2.46 -12.60 8.18
N MET A 283 1.48 -11.81 7.68
CA MET A 283 1.72 -10.62 6.84
C MET A 283 2.69 -9.61 7.47
N ILE A 284 2.78 -9.60 8.80
CA ILE A 284 3.72 -8.72 9.50
C ILE A 284 5.18 -9.03 9.15
N TRP A 285 5.50 -10.31 8.93
CA TRP A 285 6.85 -10.72 8.50
C TRP A 285 7.10 -10.33 7.04
N ASP A 286 6.06 -10.40 6.19
CA ASP A 286 6.15 -9.92 4.82
C ASP A 286 6.33 -8.40 4.77
N ALA A 287 5.67 -7.65 5.66
CA ALA A 287 5.89 -6.21 5.80
C ALA A 287 7.33 -5.88 6.22
N HIS A 288 7.96 -6.74 7.03
CA HIS A 288 9.38 -6.61 7.37
C HIS A 288 10.27 -6.80 6.13
N LEU A 289 10.01 -7.85 5.34
CA LEU A 289 10.73 -8.08 4.06
C LEU A 289 10.51 -6.92 3.08
N PHE A 290 9.30 -6.37 3.01
CA PHE A 290 9.00 -5.19 2.20
C PHE A 290 9.83 -3.97 2.63
N ALA A 291 9.93 -3.73 3.94
CA ALA A 291 10.72 -2.62 4.46
C ALA A 291 12.22 -2.77 4.13
N GLN A 292 12.77 -3.98 4.23
CA GLN A 292 14.15 -4.28 3.83
C GLN A 292 14.35 -4.08 2.33
N TRP A 293 13.46 -4.64 1.52
CA TRP A 293 13.52 -4.53 0.06
C TRP A 293 13.43 -3.06 -0.40
N LEU A 294 12.54 -2.25 0.20
CA LEU A 294 12.48 -0.81 -0.09
C LEU A 294 13.78 -0.09 0.29
N THR A 295 14.42 -0.46 1.41
CA THR A 295 15.73 0.10 1.77
C THR A 295 16.80 -0.18 0.70
N GLU A 296 16.75 -1.36 0.07
CA GLU A 296 17.71 -1.76 -0.97
C GLU A 296 17.46 -1.04 -2.30
N HIS A 297 16.21 -0.77 -2.64
CA HIS A 297 15.80 -0.17 -3.92
C HIS A 297 15.65 1.36 -3.90
N LEU A 298 15.71 1.97 -2.71
CA LEU A 298 15.63 3.42 -2.50
C LEU A 298 16.96 4.02 -1.96
N LYS A 299 18.09 3.45 -2.40
CA LYS A 299 19.43 3.94 -2.03
C LYS A 299 19.80 5.21 -2.78
#